data_171e6bf16e43aae3bb17cc2284f0c72d
#
_entry.id   171e6bf16e43aae3bb17cc2284f0c72d
#
_cell.length_a   1.000
_cell.length_b   1.000
_cell.length_c   1.000
_cell.angle_alpha   90.00
_cell.angle_beta   90.00
_cell.angle_gamma   90.00
#
_symmetry.space_group_name_H-M   'P 1'
#
loop_
_entity.id
_entity.type
_entity.pdbx_description
1 polymer ?
#
loop_
_entity_poly.entity_id
_entity_poly.type
_entity_poly.pdbx_seq_one_letter_code
_entity_poly.pdbx_strand_id
1 'polypeptide(L)'
;MLFRIQRLLRLAPAIAILPLTVVAPAAAQAAKSPVYSPGKLTPAQQQAREVYKELVEINTSVTTGNITNGAVAMAKRFKAAGIPDSDIFVGGPRPDKHNVVARVRGKNPSGRKPVLLLAHIDVVEALKADWSPEFDPFVFTEKNGYYYARGVADDKAMASIFVANLLRMKAEGYVPDRDIIIALTADEESGAFNGAGWLVENHRELVDAGIVINEGGGGILRDGKPLINTIQLSQKITTNFTLHVTNRGGHSSVPRDDNAITSLADALSKVGRLQFPVKLSEVTKSFFAQTAPLETPKMGAAMKALVANPADKAAAQIVAADEKYSSMLRTTCVATMLSGGHATNALPQLAEANVNCRIYPTETAEEVR
;
A
#
# COMPACT_ATOMS: atom_id res chain seq x y z
N MET A 1 41.10 51.23 36.51
CA MET A 1 41.57 49.87 36.87
C MET A 1 41.70 49.07 35.58
N LEU A 2 42.95 48.97 35.05
CA LEU A 2 43.23 48.35 33.75
C LEU A 2 43.48 46.88 33.98
N PHE A 3 42.71 46.03 33.31
CA PHE A 3 42.99 44.56 33.18
C PHE A 3 43.74 44.29 31.87
N ARG A 4 44.97 43.83 31.99
CA ARG A 4 45.79 43.31 30.89
C ARG A 4 45.32 41.91 30.54
N ILE A 5 44.98 41.68 29.23
CA ILE A 5 44.76 40.36 28.68
C ILE A 5 46.09 39.86 28.15
N GLN A 6 46.67 38.84 28.78
CA GLN A 6 47.80 38.08 28.27
C GLN A 6 47.35 37.17 27.11
N ARG A 7 47.97 37.34 25.94
CA ARG A 7 47.86 36.41 24.80
C ARG A 7 48.66 35.14 25.09
N LEU A 8 47.99 34.01 25.25
CA LEU A 8 48.58 32.68 25.17
C LEU A 8 48.58 32.24 23.70
N LEU A 9 49.79 32.20 23.09
CA LEU A 9 49.98 31.49 21.82
C LEU A 9 49.82 30.00 22.09
N ARG A 10 48.77 29.36 21.54
CA ARG A 10 48.66 27.93 21.43
C ARG A 10 49.09 27.50 20.04
N LEU A 11 50.17 26.70 19.99
CA LEU A 11 50.54 25.95 18.79
C LEU A 11 49.37 25.07 18.36
N ALA A 12 48.92 25.24 17.12
CA ALA A 12 47.94 24.35 16.49
C ALA A 12 48.70 23.13 15.95
N PRO A 13 48.22 21.91 16.21
CA PRO A 13 48.75 20.73 15.52
C PRO A 13 48.31 20.76 14.06
N ALA A 14 49.23 20.52 13.16
CA ALA A 14 48.97 20.35 11.74
C ALA A 14 48.09 19.07 11.53
N ILE A 15 46.84 19.29 11.22
CA ILE A 15 45.93 18.18 10.79
C ILE A 15 46.27 17.92 9.35
N ALA A 16 46.86 16.74 9.08
CA ALA A 16 47.03 16.22 7.74
C ALA A 16 45.64 15.91 7.18
N ILE A 17 45.18 16.72 6.22
CA ILE A 17 43.97 16.44 5.45
C ILE A 17 44.29 15.32 4.46
N LEU A 18 43.93 14.08 4.79
CA LEU A 18 43.83 13.01 3.80
C LEU A 18 42.70 13.38 2.81
N PRO A 19 42.91 13.27 1.50
CA PRO A 19 41.82 13.46 0.56
C PRO A 19 40.80 12.34 0.75
N LEU A 20 39.62 12.66 1.23
CA LEU A 20 38.47 11.78 1.12
C LEU A 20 38.18 11.60 -0.38
N THR A 21 38.63 10.49 -0.93
CA THR A 21 38.09 10.06 -2.24
C THR A 21 36.62 9.73 -2.02
N VAL A 22 35.74 10.64 -2.43
CA VAL A 22 34.33 10.34 -2.59
C VAL A 22 34.22 9.28 -3.69
N VAL A 23 34.13 8.04 -3.27
CA VAL A 23 33.70 6.95 -4.17
C VAL A 23 32.25 7.29 -4.48
N ALA A 24 32.02 7.87 -5.66
CA ALA A 24 30.68 8.01 -6.18
C ALA A 24 30.03 6.61 -6.13
N PRO A 25 28.79 6.47 -5.61
CA PRO A 25 28.11 5.20 -5.67
C PRO A 25 28.11 4.79 -7.14
N ALA A 26 28.68 3.62 -7.46
CA ALA A 26 28.55 3.02 -8.76
C ALA A 26 27.04 3.01 -9.04
N ALA A 27 26.61 3.77 -10.05
CA ALA A 27 25.26 3.70 -10.51
C ALA A 27 24.99 2.22 -10.77
N ALA A 28 24.17 1.62 -9.92
CA ALA A 28 23.75 0.25 -10.13
C ALA A 28 23.16 0.26 -11.54
N GLN A 29 23.85 -0.33 -12.50
CA GLN A 29 23.31 -0.60 -13.81
C GLN A 29 22.06 -1.42 -13.51
N ALA A 30 20.89 -0.77 -13.57
CA ALA A 30 19.63 -1.46 -13.49
C ALA A 30 19.75 -2.62 -14.48
N ALA A 31 19.75 -3.84 -13.96
CA ALA A 31 19.70 -5.03 -14.79
C ALA A 31 18.62 -4.74 -15.81
N LYS A 32 18.97 -4.78 -17.09
CA LYS A 32 17.99 -4.61 -18.17
C LYS A 32 16.99 -5.74 -17.94
N SER A 33 15.90 -5.44 -17.22
CA SER A 33 14.71 -6.28 -17.27
C SER A 33 14.48 -6.54 -18.75
N PRO A 34 14.17 -7.75 -19.19
CA PRO A 34 13.76 -7.96 -20.55
C PRO A 34 12.55 -7.06 -20.77
N VAL A 35 12.82 -5.85 -21.25
CA VAL A 35 11.77 -4.91 -21.60
C VAL A 35 11.00 -5.62 -22.70
N TYR A 36 9.81 -6.06 -22.37
CA TYR A 36 8.85 -6.45 -23.37
C TYR A 36 8.66 -5.23 -24.26
N SER A 37 9.38 -5.21 -25.37
CA SER A 37 9.13 -4.23 -26.43
C SER A 37 7.87 -4.75 -27.12
N PRO A 38 6.70 -4.14 -26.91
CA PRO A 38 5.52 -4.62 -27.56
C PRO A 38 5.74 -4.46 -29.05
N GLY A 39 5.75 -5.55 -29.78
CA GLY A 39 5.48 -5.51 -31.20
C GLY A 39 4.14 -4.78 -31.43
N LYS A 40 3.68 -4.71 -32.65
CA LYS A 40 2.36 -4.13 -32.94
C LYS A 40 1.30 -4.77 -32.04
N LEU A 41 0.64 -3.98 -31.20
CA LEU A 41 -0.41 -4.46 -30.30
C LEU A 41 -1.54 -5.09 -31.12
N THR A 42 -2.07 -6.21 -30.65
CA THR A 42 -3.32 -6.75 -31.16
C THR A 42 -4.48 -5.79 -30.84
N PRO A 43 -5.62 -5.87 -31.56
CA PRO A 43 -6.78 -5.03 -31.24
C PRO A 43 -7.24 -5.14 -29.76
N ALA A 44 -7.21 -6.32 -29.18
CA ALA A 44 -7.57 -6.54 -27.78
C ALA A 44 -6.57 -5.87 -26.81
N GLN A 45 -5.28 -5.95 -27.12
CA GLN A 45 -4.24 -5.25 -26.33
C GLN A 45 -4.35 -3.74 -26.46
N GLN A 46 -4.66 -3.24 -27.65
CA GLN A 46 -4.89 -1.80 -27.87
C GLN A 46 -6.11 -1.33 -27.05
N GLN A 47 -7.22 -2.08 -27.10
CA GLN A 47 -8.40 -1.77 -26.28
C GLN A 47 -8.06 -1.79 -24.78
N ALA A 48 -7.30 -2.77 -24.30
CA ALA A 48 -6.88 -2.84 -22.91
C ALA A 48 -6.05 -1.61 -22.51
N ARG A 49 -5.13 -1.18 -23.37
CA ARG A 49 -4.32 0.03 -23.15
C ARG A 49 -5.19 1.30 -23.10
N GLU A 50 -6.22 1.38 -23.93
CA GLU A 50 -7.16 2.51 -23.94
C GLU A 50 -8.03 2.57 -22.68
N VAL A 51 -8.54 1.45 -22.21
CA VAL A 51 -9.25 1.34 -20.93
C VAL A 51 -8.37 1.78 -19.79
N TYR A 52 -7.14 1.29 -19.77
CA TYR A 52 -6.16 1.59 -18.72
C TYR A 52 -5.78 3.08 -18.71
N LYS A 53 -5.45 3.64 -19.88
CA LYS A 53 -5.15 5.06 -20.02
C LYS A 53 -6.30 5.94 -19.52
N GLU A 54 -7.54 5.67 -19.98
CA GLU A 54 -8.70 6.45 -19.57
C GLU A 54 -8.88 6.42 -18.05
N LEU A 55 -8.81 5.23 -17.43
CA LEU A 55 -9.01 5.12 -16.00
C LEU A 55 -7.90 5.79 -15.20
N VAL A 56 -6.64 5.69 -15.64
CA VAL A 56 -5.49 6.31 -14.99
C VAL A 56 -5.55 7.84 -15.05
N GLU A 57 -5.99 8.41 -16.18
CA GLU A 57 -6.06 9.87 -16.38
C GLU A 57 -7.24 10.54 -15.64
N ILE A 58 -8.19 9.77 -15.13
CA ILE A 58 -9.22 10.30 -14.24
C ILE A 58 -8.64 10.43 -12.83
N ASN A 59 -8.61 11.65 -12.30
CA ASN A 59 -8.25 11.85 -10.89
C ASN A 59 -9.34 11.28 -9.97
N THR A 60 -9.02 10.15 -9.35
CA THR A 60 -9.86 9.44 -8.39
C THR A 60 -9.22 9.41 -6.99
N SER A 61 -8.34 10.37 -6.69
CA SER A 61 -7.74 10.47 -5.36
C SER A 61 -8.81 10.74 -4.30
N VAL A 62 -8.52 10.28 -3.10
CA VAL A 62 -9.49 10.15 -2.01
C VAL A 62 -10.08 11.48 -1.59
N THR A 63 -9.28 12.56 -1.58
CA THR A 63 -9.70 13.89 -1.09
C THR A 63 -9.86 14.93 -2.20
N THR A 64 -8.99 14.93 -3.20
CA THR A 64 -8.97 15.94 -4.27
C THR A 64 -9.60 15.45 -5.58
N GLY A 65 -9.86 14.15 -5.70
CA GLY A 65 -10.44 13.52 -6.87
C GLY A 65 -11.95 13.32 -6.78
N ASN A 66 -12.50 12.70 -7.83
CA ASN A 66 -13.90 12.26 -7.86
C ASN A 66 -13.95 10.83 -8.45
N ILE A 67 -14.14 9.86 -7.56
CA ILE A 67 -14.13 8.44 -7.89
C ILE A 67 -15.31 8.08 -8.79
N THR A 68 -16.44 8.76 -8.63
CA THR A 68 -17.65 8.57 -9.45
C THR A 68 -17.35 8.78 -10.95
N ASN A 69 -16.42 9.67 -11.30
CA ASN A 69 -16.05 9.85 -12.71
C ASN A 69 -15.44 8.58 -13.30
N GLY A 70 -14.60 7.87 -12.56
CA GLY A 70 -14.06 6.56 -12.96
C GLY A 70 -15.15 5.49 -13.09
N ALA A 71 -16.05 5.42 -12.10
CA ALA A 71 -17.18 4.48 -12.14
C ALA A 71 -18.09 4.71 -13.35
N VAL A 72 -18.44 5.96 -13.63
CA VAL A 72 -19.28 6.33 -14.78
C VAL A 72 -18.56 6.05 -16.11
N ALA A 73 -17.26 6.31 -16.21
CA ALA A 73 -16.49 6.01 -17.42
C ALA A 73 -16.52 4.51 -17.73
N MET A 74 -16.31 3.67 -16.73
CA MET A 74 -16.36 2.20 -16.92
C MET A 74 -17.77 1.71 -17.18
N ALA A 75 -18.81 2.26 -16.55
CA ALA A 75 -20.21 1.94 -16.86
C ALA A 75 -20.56 2.23 -18.34
N LYS A 76 -20.07 3.34 -18.91
CA LYS A 76 -20.22 3.66 -20.33
C LYS A 76 -19.59 2.60 -21.23
N ARG A 77 -18.41 2.09 -20.88
CA ARG A 77 -17.75 1.02 -21.62
C ARG A 77 -18.52 -0.29 -21.56
N PHE A 78 -19.05 -0.64 -20.40
CA PHE A 78 -19.89 -1.83 -20.24
C PHE A 78 -21.16 -1.75 -21.09
N LYS A 79 -21.83 -0.61 -21.08
CA LYS A 79 -23.01 -0.35 -21.90
C LYS A 79 -22.68 -0.42 -23.40
N ALA A 80 -21.59 0.20 -23.82
CA ALA A 80 -21.13 0.15 -25.21
C ALA A 80 -20.80 -1.28 -25.69
N ALA A 81 -20.36 -2.16 -24.78
CA ALA A 81 -20.12 -3.58 -25.06
C ALA A 81 -21.41 -4.44 -25.08
N GLY A 82 -22.59 -3.84 -24.91
CA GLY A 82 -23.87 -4.51 -24.94
C GLY A 82 -24.23 -5.25 -23.65
N ILE A 83 -23.70 -4.82 -22.50
CA ILE A 83 -24.23 -5.24 -21.21
C ILE A 83 -25.51 -4.44 -20.96
N PRO A 84 -26.64 -5.12 -20.65
CA PRO A 84 -27.92 -4.45 -20.40
C PRO A 84 -27.83 -3.48 -19.21
N ASP A 85 -28.58 -2.39 -19.27
CA ASP A 85 -28.64 -1.41 -18.15
C ASP A 85 -29.10 -2.07 -16.83
N SER A 86 -29.96 -3.10 -16.90
CA SER A 86 -30.38 -3.90 -15.73
C SER A 86 -29.25 -4.68 -15.06
N ASP A 87 -28.14 -4.91 -15.76
CA ASP A 87 -26.96 -5.61 -15.28
C ASP A 87 -25.79 -4.66 -14.98
N ILE A 88 -26.02 -3.35 -15.00
CA ILE A 88 -25.07 -2.31 -14.65
C ILE A 88 -25.62 -1.47 -13.49
N PHE A 89 -24.86 -1.36 -12.43
CA PHE A 89 -25.19 -0.51 -11.28
C PHE A 89 -24.08 0.52 -11.08
N VAL A 90 -24.46 1.77 -10.82
CA VAL A 90 -23.54 2.83 -10.38
C VAL A 90 -24.15 3.49 -9.15
N GLY A 91 -23.46 3.43 -8.03
CA GLY A 91 -23.91 3.99 -6.76
C GLY A 91 -22.89 3.81 -5.64
N GLY A 92 -23.07 4.58 -4.57
CA GLY A 92 -22.12 4.57 -3.46
C GLY A 92 -22.60 5.42 -2.29
N PRO A 93 -21.81 5.45 -1.20
CA PRO A 93 -22.21 6.14 0.05
C PRO A 93 -22.24 7.66 -0.08
N ARG A 94 -21.59 8.23 -1.10
CA ARG A 94 -21.54 9.69 -1.36
C ARG A 94 -21.54 9.95 -2.86
N PRO A 95 -21.95 11.17 -3.31
CA PRO A 95 -22.00 11.51 -4.73
C PRO A 95 -20.66 11.44 -5.47
N ASP A 96 -19.54 11.63 -4.76
CA ASP A 96 -18.18 11.58 -5.27
C ASP A 96 -17.50 10.20 -5.08
N LYS A 97 -18.18 9.23 -4.45
CA LYS A 97 -17.68 7.92 -4.02
C LYS A 97 -18.55 6.76 -4.54
N HIS A 98 -18.88 6.79 -5.84
CA HIS A 98 -19.66 5.70 -6.42
C HIS A 98 -18.79 4.53 -6.85
N ASN A 99 -19.33 3.35 -6.66
CA ASN A 99 -18.88 2.09 -7.24
C ASN A 99 -19.53 1.88 -8.60
N VAL A 100 -18.97 1.02 -9.43
CA VAL A 100 -19.68 0.44 -10.56
C VAL A 100 -19.65 -1.08 -10.46
N VAL A 101 -20.80 -1.71 -10.66
CA VAL A 101 -20.95 -3.17 -10.75
C VAL A 101 -21.52 -3.51 -12.10
N ALA A 102 -20.92 -4.48 -12.79
CA ALA A 102 -21.45 -5.00 -14.05
C ALA A 102 -21.51 -6.54 -13.99
N ARG A 103 -22.58 -7.12 -14.54
CA ARG A 103 -22.80 -8.56 -14.55
C ARG A 103 -22.92 -9.09 -15.97
N VAL A 104 -22.12 -10.07 -16.31
CA VAL A 104 -22.27 -10.88 -17.53
C VAL A 104 -22.97 -12.18 -17.16
N ARG A 105 -24.17 -12.37 -17.69
CA ARG A 105 -24.97 -13.56 -17.46
C ARG A 105 -24.36 -14.77 -18.13
N GLY A 106 -24.25 -15.86 -17.38
CA GLY A 106 -23.80 -17.14 -17.85
C GLY A 106 -24.99 -18.09 -18.19
N LYS A 107 -24.70 -19.22 -18.81
CA LYS A 107 -25.66 -20.28 -19.03
C LYS A 107 -26.12 -20.94 -17.72
N ASN A 108 -25.27 -20.90 -16.71
CA ASN A 108 -25.47 -21.42 -15.34
C ASN A 108 -26.17 -22.81 -15.24
N PRO A 109 -25.78 -23.81 -16.03
CA PRO A 109 -26.45 -25.12 -16.04
C PRO A 109 -26.26 -25.87 -14.72
N SER A 110 -25.25 -25.49 -13.91
CA SER A 110 -24.89 -26.15 -12.67
C SER A 110 -25.43 -25.44 -11.43
N GLY A 111 -26.12 -24.27 -11.55
CA GLY A 111 -26.59 -23.46 -10.42
C GLY A 111 -25.49 -22.91 -9.55
N ARG A 112 -24.24 -22.86 -10.04
CA ARG A 112 -23.08 -22.34 -9.26
C ARG A 112 -23.17 -20.84 -9.07
N LYS A 113 -22.76 -20.36 -7.89
CA LYS A 113 -22.65 -18.93 -7.62
C LYS A 113 -21.68 -18.22 -8.59
N PRO A 114 -21.86 -16.93 -8.85
CA PRO A 114 -20.99 -16.13 -9.70
C PRO A 114 -19.52 -16.17 -9.32
N VAL A 115 -18.65 -15.75 -10.24
CA VAL A 115 -17.30 -15.27 -9.96
C VAL A 115 -17.34 -13.74 -9.87
N LEU A 116 -16.84 -13.18 -8.80
CA LEU A 116 -16.67 -11.73 -8.62
C LEU A 116 -15.21 -11.35 -8.88
N LEU A 117 -15.00 -10.44 -9.80
CA LEU A 117 -13.74 -9.75 -10.04
C LEU A 117 -13.84 -8.38 -9.33
N LEU A 118 -13.14 -8.25 -8.22
CA LEU A 118 -13.16 -7.07 -7.35
C LEU A 118 -11.85 -6.30 -7.53
N ALA A 119 -11.95 -5.00 -7.74
CA ALA A 119 -10.81 -4.09 -7.80
C ALA A 119 -11.23 -2.72 -7.29
N HIS A 120 -10.30 -1.93 -6.73
CA HIS A 120 -10.63 -0.54 -6.40
C HIS A 120 -10.14 0.43 -7.48
N ILE A 121 -10.80 1.57 -7.60
CA ILE A 121 -10.49 2.59 -8.60
C ILE A 121 -10.12 3.94 -7.99
N ASP A 122 -10.20 4.08 -6.68
CA ASP A 122 -9.61 5.20 -5.97
C ASP A 122 -8.08 5.05 -5.87
N VAL A 123 -7.42 6.12 -5.54
CA VAL A 123 -5.97 6.16 -5.35
C VAL A 123 -5.63 7.10 -4.20
N VAL A 124 -4.51 6.85 -3.51
CA VAL A 124 -3.96 7.80 -2.54
C VAL A 124 -3.66 9.14 -3.17
N GLU A 125 -3.60 10.19 -2.37
CA GLU A 125 -3.29 11.54 -2.85
C GLU A 125 -1.97 11.59 -3.61
N ALA A 126 -1.94 12.43 -4.65
CA ALA A 126 -0.76 12.66 -5.46
C ALA A 126 -0.68 14.14 -5.86
N LEU A 127 0.23 14.87 -5.23
CA LEU A 127 0.47 16.26 -5.54
C LEU A 127 1.55 16.35 -6.61
N LYS A 128 1.30 17.11 -7.67
CA LYS A 128 2.27 17.31 -8.77
C LYS A 128 3.65 17.78 -8.26
N ALA A 129 3.68 18.56 -7.18
CA ALA A 129 4.91 19.06 -6.58
C ALA A 129 5.82 17.96 -6.00
N ASP A 130 5.24 16.80 -5.67
CA ASP A 130 5.98 15.66 -5.10
C ASP A 130 6.49 14.70 -6.19
N TRP A 131 6.18 14.98 -7.46
CA TRP A 131 6.58 14.16 -8.61
C TRP A 131 7.75 14.79 -9.36
N SER A 132 8.57 13.95 -9.97
CA SER A 132 9.61 14.43 -10.89
C SER A 132 9.00 15.34 -11.96
N PRO A 133 9.66 16.44 -12.35
CA PRO A 133 9.09 17.45 -13.27
C PRO A 133 8.53 16.88 -14.58
N GLU A 134 9.11 15.76 -15.05
CA GLU A 134 8.76 15.10 -16.32
C GLU A 134 7.49 14.23 -16.22
N PHE A 135 6.99 13.93 -15.01
CA PHE A 135 5.78 13.10 -14.81
C PHE A 135 4.68 13.89 -14.12
N ASP A 136 3.45 13.70 -14.57
CA ASP A 136 2.26 14.18 -13.90
C ASP A 136 1.49 12.99 -13.32
N PRO A 137 1.00 13.06 -12.07
CA PRO A 137 0.29 11.94 -11.45
C PRO A 137 -0.95 11.48 -12.21
N PHE A 138 -1.58 12.34 -13.00
CA PHE A 138 -2.81 12.02 -13.73
C PHE A 138 -2.65 12.14 -15.25
N VAL A 139 -1.42 12.02 -15.75
CA VAL A 139 -1.11 11.88 -17.18
C VAL A 139 -0.45 10.54 -17.41
N PHE A 140 -1.10 9.68 -18.20
CA PHE A 140 -0.59 8.36 -18.53
C PHE A 140 0.67 8.46 -19.41
N THR A 141 1.84 8.39 -18.79
CA THR A 141 3.14 8.52 -19.45
C THR A 141 3.79 7.16 -19.64
N GLU A 142 4.16 6.84 -20.89
CA GLU A 142 4.93 5.65 -21.22
C GLU A 142 6.38 6.05 -21.52
N LYS A 143 7.34 5.51 -20.77
CA LYS A 143 8.76 5.80 -20.93
C LYS A 143 9.60 4.59 -20.55
N ASN A 144 10.56 4.23 -21.38
CA ASN A 144 11.50 3.12 -21.15
C ASN A 144 10.81 1.78 -20.85
N GLY A 145 9.63 1.51 -21.42
CA GLY A 145 8.88 0.28 -21.19
C GLY A 145 8.09 0.23 -19.88
N TYR A 146 7.95 1.36 -19.18
CA TYR A 146 7.16 1.51 -17.98
C TYR A 146 6.06 2.54 -18.16
N TYR A 147 4.97 2.38 -17.42
CA TYR A 147 3.91 3.38 -17.27
C TYR A 147 4.12 4.16 -15.98
N TYR A 148 3.98 5.49 -16.07
CA TYR A 148 4.14 6.41 -14.95
C TYR A 148 2.86 7.22 -14.80
N ALA A 149 2.15 7.03 -13.72
CA ALA A 149 1.07 7.85 -13.19
C ALA A 149 0.63 7.31 -11.82
N ARG A 150 -0.21 8.01 -11.07
CA ARG A 150 -0.83 7.51 -9.86
C ARG A 150 -1.86 6.41 -10.21
N GLY A 151 -1.81 5.26 -9.50
CA GLY A 151 -2.73 4.15 -9.74
C GLY A 151 -2.33 3.20 -10.88
N VAL A 152 -1.17 3.41 -11.55
CA VAL A 152 -0.69 2.49 -12.60
C VAL A 152 -0.35 1.09 -12.07
N ALA A 153 -0.18 0.90 -10.78
CA ALA A 153 0.00 -0.42 -10.17
C ALA A 153 -1.17 -0.76 -9.26
N ASP A 154 -1.53 0.16 -8.39
CA ASP A 154 -2.49 0.01 -7.31
C ASP A 154 -3.65 1.00 -7.52
N ASP A 155 -4.89 0.59 -7.91
CA ASP A 155 -5.19 -0.77 -8.43
C ASP A 155 -5.86 -0.69 -9.80
N LYS A 156 -5.71 0.48 -10.49
CA LYS A 156 -6.31 0.71 -11.82
C LYS A 156 -5.76 -0.24 -12.90
N ALA A 157 -4.57 -0.85 -12.68
CA ALA A 157 -4.05 -1.88 -13.57
C ALA A 157 -4.96 -3.10 -13.56
N MET A 158 -5.25 -3.66 -12.39
CA MET A 158 -6.11 -4.84 -12.28
C MET A 158 -7.55 -4.53 -12.69
N ALA A 159 -8.09 -3.38 -12.26
CA ALA A 159 -9.39 -2.90 -12.69
C ALA A 159 -9.50 -2.86 -14.23
N SER A 160 -8.51 -2.30 -14.90
CA SER A 160 -8.47 -2.20 -16.36
C SER A 160 -8.35 -3.56 -17.04
N ILE A 161 -7.56 -4.48 -16.46
CA ILE A 161 -7.45 -5.86 -16.96
C ILE A 161 -8.80 -6.57 -16.89
N PHE A 162 -9.52 -6.44 -15.78
CA PHE A 162 -10.85 -7.03 -15.63
C PHE A 162 -11.83 -6.47 -16.65
N VAL A 163 -11.91 -5.14 -16.77
CA VAL A 163 -12.76 -4.47 -17.76
C VAL A 163 -12.41 -4.91 -19.17
N ALA A 164 -11.16 -4.82 -19.58
CA ALA A 164 -10.74 -5.14 -20.95
C ALA A 164 -11.02 -6.60 -21.30
N ASN A 165 -10.80 -7.54 -20.38
CA ASN A 165 -11.12 -8.94 -20.63
C ASN A 165 -12.64 -9.17 -20.79
N LEU A 166 -13.45 -8.50 -19.99
CA LEU A 166 -14.90 -8.59 -20.11
C LEU A 166 -15.39 -8.02 -21.45
N LEU A 167 -14.87 -6.86 -21.87
CA LEU A 167 -15.18 -6.28 -23.18
C LEU A 167 -14.77 -7.23 -24.32
N ARG A 168 -13.58 -7.84 -24.22
CA ARG A 168 -13.10 -8.84 -25.19
C ARG A 168 -14.01 -10.08 -25.24
N MET A 169 -14.36 -10.64 -24.08
CA MET A 169 -15.28 -11.79 -24.00
C MET A 169 -16.63 -11.48 -24.65
N LYS A 170 -17.17 -10.28 -24.44
CA LYS A 170 -18.40 -9.84 -25.10
C LYS A 170 -18.24 -9.75 -26.62
N ALA A 171 -17.15 -9.15 -27.10
CA ALA A 171 -16.86 -9.02 -28.53
C ALA A 171 -16.66 -10.36 -29.21
N GLU A 172 -16.07 -11.35 -28.52
CA GLU A 172 -15.88 -12.73 -29.00
C GLU A 172 -17.16 -13.58 -28.90
N GLY A 173 -18.25 -13.06 -28.35
CA GLY A 173 -19.50 -13.81 -28.14
C GLY A 173 -19.36 -14.90 -27.08
N TYR A 174 -18.37 -14.83 -26.20
CA TYR A 174 -18.19 -15.82 -25.14
C TYR A 174 -19.33 -15.74 -24.11
N VAL A 175 -19.94 -16.89 -23.85
CA VAL A 175 -20.95 -17.05 -22.80
C VAL A 175 -20.39 -17.94 -21.70
N PRO A 176 -20.19 -17.42 -20.49
CA PRO A 176 -19.61 -18.17 -19.37
C PRO A 176 -20.57 -19.26 -18.87
N ASP A 177 -20.05 -20.24 -18.13
CA ASP A 177 -20.85 -21.31 -17.51
C ASP A 177 -21.56 -20.85 -16.22
N ARG A 178 -21.20 -19.72 -15.67
CA ARG A 178 -21.80 -19.02 -14.53
C ARG A 178 -21.67 -17.52 -14.71
N ASP A 179 -22.43 -16.74 -13.99
CA ASP A 179 -22.31 -15.29 -14.05
C ASP A 179 -20.90 -14.82 -13.65
N ILE A 180 -20.39 -13.82 -14.35
CA ILE A 180 -19.20 -13.08 -13.99
C ILE A 180 -19.65 -11.68 -13.58
N ILE A 181 -19.26 -11.26 -12.38
CA ILE A 181 -19.50 -9.93 -11.84
C ILE A 181 -18.16 -9.19 -11.83
N ILE A 182 -18.14 -7.94 -12.28
CA ILE A 182 -17.05 -7.00 -12.00
C ILE A 182 -17.60 -5.96 -11.05
N ALA A 183 -16.92 -5.75 -9.93
CA ALA A 183 -17.17 -4.63 -9.02
C ALA A 183 -15.90 -3.78 -8.95
N LEU A 184 -15.99 -2.53 -9.41
CA LEU A 184 -14.95 -1.54 -9.26
C LEU A 184 -15.38 -0.60 -8.15
N THR A 185 -14.63 -0.61 -7.04
CA THR A 185 -15.05 0.01 -5.80
C THR A 185 -14.31 1.30 -5.49
N ALA A 186 -14.90 2.11 -4.64
CA ALA A 186 -14.39 3.38 -4.17
C ALA A 186 -13.81 3.25 -2.77
N ASP A 187 -12.86 4.13 -2.44
CA ASP A 187 -12.41 4.47 -1.07
C ASP A 187 -11.80 3.28 -0.30
N GLU A 188 -11.09 2.41 -1.00
CA GLU A 188 -10.27 1.36 -0.39
C GLU A 188 -9.11 1.97 0.41
N GLU A 189 -8.41 2.93 -0.19
CA GLU A 189 -7.19 3.56 0.31
C GLU A 189 -7.38 4.42 1.58
N SER A 190 -8.57 4.95 1.81
CA SER A 190 -8.89 5.72 3.03
C SER A 190 -9.76 4.97 4.02
N GLY A 191 -10.56 4.03 3.54
CA GLY A 191 -11.48 3.20 4.31
C GLY A 191 -12.67 3.90 4.94
N ALA A 192 -12.77 5.24 4.88
CA ALA A 192 -13.84 5.99 5.53
C ALA A 192 -15.21 5.74 4.89
N PHE A 193 -15.24 5.55 3.56
CA PHE A 193 -16.45 5.28 2.78
C PHE A 193 -16.23 4.05 1.86
N ASN A 194 -15.58 3.03 2.39
CA ASN A 194 -15.18 1.82 1.65
C ASN A 194 -16.33 1.23 0.86
N GLY A 195 -16.19 1.27 -0.48
CA GLY A 195 -17.24 0.90 -1.40
C GLY A 195 -17.57 -0.59 -1.41
N ALA A 196 -16.58 -1.46 -1.15
CA ALA A 196 -16.81 -2.89 -1.04
C ALA A 196 -17.67 -3.22 0.19
N GLY A 197 -17.33 -2.63 1.34
CA GLY A 197 -18.15 -2.74 2.55
C GLY A 197 -19.57 -2.24 2.32
N TRP A 198 -19.70 -1.05 1.73
CA TRP A 198 -21.01 -0.46 1.43
C TRP A 198 -21.87 -1.34 0.50
N LEU A 199 -21.28 -1.95 -0.53
CA LEU A 199 -22.00 -2.89 -1.42
C LEU A 199 -22.47 -4.13 -0.65
N VAL A 200 -21.65 -4.68 0.23
CA VAL A 200 -22.02 -5.85 1.04
C VAL A 200 -23.15 -5.54 2.00
N GLU A 201 -23.18 -4.34 2.57
CA GLU A 201 -24.19 -3.92 3.53
C GLU A 201 -25.51 -3.51 2.89
N ASN A 202 -25.47 -2.85 1.73
CA ASN A 202 -26.64 -2.22 1.12
C ASN A 202 -27.12 -2.88 -0.17
N HIS A 203 -26.25 -3.62 -0.89
CA HIS A 203 -26.52 -4.20 -2.20
C HIS A 203 -25.84 -5.56 -2.37
N ARG A 204 -25.96 -6.40 -1.35
CA ARG A 204 -25.30 -7.72 -1.33
C ARG A 204 -25.64 -8.59 -2.56
N GLU A 205 -26.86 -8.47 -3.06
CA GLU A 205 -27.35 -9.21 -4.24
C GLU A 205 -26.54 -8.92 -5.51
N LEU A 206 -25.91 -7.74 -5.59
CA LEU A 206 -25.06 -7.35 -6.72
C LEU A 206 -23.69 -8.05 -6.68
N VAL A 207 -23.20 -8.41 -5.49
CA VAL A 207 -21.83 -8.90 -5.27
C VAL A 207 -21.76 -10.29 -4.63
N ASP A 208 -22.91 -10.93 -4.32
CA ASP A 208 -22.91 -12.29 -3.77
C ASP A 208 -22.32 -13.28 -4.77
N ALA A 209 -21.20 -13.88 -4.42
CA ALA A 209 -20.42 -14.75 -5.30
C ALA A 209 -19.89 -15.98 -4.57
N GLY A 210 -19.56 -17.02 -5.33
CA GLY A 210 -18.92 -18.23 -4.79
C GLY A 210 -17.39 -18.15 -4.78
N ILE A 211 -16.85 -17.30 -5.68
CA ILE A 211 -15.40 -17.05 -5.79
C ILE A 211 -15.24 -15.55 -5.95
N VAL A 212 -14.30 -14.97 -5.19
CA VAL A 212 -13.88 -13.57 -5.32
C VAL A 212 -12.41 -13.56 -5.71
N ILE A 213 -12.08 -12.80 -6.75
CA ILE A 213 -10.71 -12.51 -7.17
C ILE A 213 -10.47 -11.02 -6.91
N ASN A 214 -9.48 -10.74 -6.08
CA ASN A 214 -9.07 -9.39 -5.69
C ASN A 214 -7.54 -9.32 -5.62
N GLU A 215 -7.00 -8.17 -5.34
CA GLU A 215 -5.59 -7.97 -5.04
C GLU A 215 -5.13 -8.75 -3.78
N GLY A 216 -3.81 -8.77 -3.52
CA GLY A 216 -3.22 -9.30 -2.29
C GLY A 216 -2.31 -10.52 -2.48
N GLY A 217 -2.27 -11.12 -3.64
CA GLY A 217 -1.30 -12.15 -4.02
C GLY A 217 -0.35 -11.66 -5.11
N GLY A 218 0.61 -12.49 -5.49
CA GLY A 218 1.50 -12.11 -6.58
C GLY A 218 2.50 -13.17 -6.99
N GLY A 219 2.94 -13.06 -8.24
CA GLY A 219 4.02 -13.86 -8.78
C GLY A 219 5.36 -13.16 -8.62
N ILE A 220 6.38 -13.92 -8.26
CA ILE A 220 7.77 -13.45 -8.21
C ILE A 220 8.55 -14.13 -9.32
N LEU A 221 9.25 -13.32 -10.11
CA LEU A 221 10.19 -13.80 -11.11
C LEU A 221 11.62 -13.62 -10.59
N ARG A 222 12.50 -14.59 -10.85
CA ARG A 222 13.94 -14.45 -10.67
C ARG A 222 14.63 -14.74 -12.00
N ASP A 223 15.42 -13.79 -12.49
CA ASP A 223 16.08 -13.87 -13.80
C ASP A 223 15.12 -14.20 -14.96
N GLY A 224 13.93 -13.59 -14.93
CA GLY A 224 12.87 -13.80 -15.94
C GLY A 224 12.12 -15.12 -15.85
N LYS A 225 12.42 -15.96 -14.86
CA LYS A 225 11.75 -17.26 -14.65
C LYS A 225 10.76 -17.18 -13.48
N PRO A 226 9.56 -17.79 -13.61
CA PRO A 226 8.64 -17.90 -12.47
C PRO A 226 9.30 -18.63 -11.31
N LEU A 227 9.31 -18.00 -10.14
CA LEU A 227 9.90 -18.56 -8.92
C LEU A 227 8.82 -18.98 -7.92
N ILE A 228 7.90 -18.09 -7.65
CA ILE A 228 6.85 -18.27 -6.64
C ILE A 228 5.57 -17.59 -7.11
N ASN A 229 4.44 -18.20 -6.82
CA ASN A 229 3.13 -17.55 -6.85
C ASN A 229 2.53 -17.62 -5.44
N THR A 230 2.20 -16.47 -4.87
CA THR A 230 1.70 -16.34 -3.51
C THR A 230 0.18 -16.13 -3.51
N ILE A 231 -0.49 -16.77 -2.55
CA ILE A 231 -1.90 -16.53 -2.24
C ILE A 231 -1.96 -15.95 -0.84
N GLN A 232 -2.64 -14.81 -0.68
CA GLN A 232 -2.85 -14.21 0.63
C GLN A 232 -3.99 -14.94 1.36
N LEU A 233 -3.67 -15.55 2.49
CA LEU A 233 -4.64 -16.30 3.30
C LEU A 233 -4.99 -15.57 4.61
N SER A 234 -4.21 -14.55 4.99
CA SER A 234 -4.40 -13.80 6.22
C SER A 234 -3.81 -12.40 6.08
N GLN A 235 -4.38 -11.45 6.79
CA GLN A 235 -3.93 -10.06 6.81
C GLN A 235 -3.91 -9.55 8.25
N LYS A 236 -2.95 -8.68 8.56
CA LYS A 236 -2.91 -7.96 9.83
C LYS A 236 -4.01 -6.90 9.89
N ILE A 237 -4.51 -6.64 11.09
CA ILE A 237 -5.54 -5.63 11.33
C ILE A 237 -4.87 -4.27 11.54
N THR A 238 -5.29 -3.28 10.77
CA THR A 238 -4.84 -1.88 10.93
C THR A 238 -5.58 -1.23 12.10
N THR A 239 -4.83 -0.64 13.02
CA THR A 239 -5.39 0.12 14.15
C THR A 239 -4.54 1.34 14.42
N ASN A 240 -5.18 2.48 14.63
CA ASN A 240 -4.51 3.72 15.02
C ASN A 240 -4.68 3.97 16.51
N PHE A 241 -3.58 4.30 17.17
CA PHE A 241 -3.57 4.79 18.55
C PHE A 241 -3.11 6.23 18.58
N THR A 242 -3.84 7.09 19.29
CA THR A 242 -3.41 8.47 19.50
C THR A 242 -2.74 8.58 20.86
N LEU A 243 -1.50 9.04 20.87
CA LEU A 243 -0.80 9.42 22.08
C LEU A 243 -1.09 10.90 22.35
N HIS A 244 -1.66 11.18 23.51
CA HIS A 244 -2.00 12.50 23.99
C HIS A 244 -1.13 12.87 25.18
N VAL A 245 -0.42 13.99 25.13
CA VAL A 245 0.28 14.56 26.29
C VAL A 245 -0.22 15.98 26.50
N THR A 246 -0.81 16.22 27.66
CA THR A 246 -1.30 17.55 28.07
C THR A 246 -0.36 18.21 29.07
N ASN A 247 -0.33 19.54 29.08
CA ASN A 247 0.42 20.35 30.00
C ASN A 247 -0.32 21.66 30.30
N ARG A 248 -0.06 22.29 31.43
CA ARG A 248 -0.70 23.57 31.78
C ARG A 248 -0.25 24.74 30.89
N GLY A 249 0.82 24.57 30.09
CA GLY A 249 1.42 25.65 29.30
C GLY A 249 2.23 26.63 30.13
N GLY A 250 2.61 27.74 29.55
CA GLY A 250 3.41 28.81 30.17
C GLY A 250 4.24 29.58 29.17
N HIS A 251 5.01 30.55 29.64
CA HIS A 251 5.93 31.35 28.83
C HIS A 251 7.30 30.65 28.75
N SER A 252 7.91 30.60 27.58
CA SER A 252 9.20 29.90 27.36
C SER A 252 10.38 30.48 28.15
N SER A 253 10.32 31.76 28.57
CA SER A 253 11.35 32.38 29.43
C SER A 253 11.32 31.84 30.88
N VAL A 254 10.30 31.13 31.26
CA VAL A 254 10.17 30.46 32.56
C VAL A 254 10.13 28.93 32.28
N PRO A 255 11.30 28.30 32.00
CA PRO A 255 11.37 26.90 31.64
C PRO A 255 10.94 26.03 32.82
N ARG A 256 10.38 24.85 32.48
CA ARG A 256 9.93 23.82 33.42
C ARG A 256 10.35 22.46 32.92
N ASP A 257 10.51 21.51 33.84
CA ASP A 257 10.88 20.13 33.50
C ASP A 257 9.76 19.41 32.80
N ASP A 258 8.47 19.77 33.08
CA ASP A 258 7.31 19.22 32.42
C ASP A 258 6.97 19.97 31.11
N ASN A 259 7.17 19.32 30.00
CA ASN A 259 6.85 19.85 28.67
C ASN A 259 6.14 18.77 27.81
N ALA A 260 5.01 19.11 27.21
CA ALA A 260 4.22 18.16 26.44
C ALA A 260 4.99 17.57 25.24
N ILE A 261 5.78 18.40 24.54
CA ILE A 261 6.56 17.94 23.38
C ILE A 261 7.67 16.97 23.82
N THR A 262 8.45 17.30 24.85
CA THR A 262 9.53 16.42 25.31
C THR A 262 8.99 15.11 25.87
N SER A 263 7.90 15.17 26.64
CA SER A 263 7.25 13.95 27.18
C SER A 263 6.70 13.06 26.06
N LEU A 264 6.12 13.65 25.01
CA LEU A 264 5.67 12.90 23.84
C LEU A 264 6.85 12.30 23.08
N ALA A 265 7.95 13.03 22.91
CA ALA A 265 9.16 12.53 22.24
C ALA A 265 9.74 11.31 22.97
N ASP A 266 9.77 11.33 24.31
CA ASP A 266 10.21 10.20 25.13
C ASP A 266 9.29 8.99 24.96
N ALA A 267 7.96 9.21 24.91
CA ALA A 267 7.00 8.16 24.65
C ALA A 267 7.20 7.55 23.26
N LEU A 268 7.35 8.37 22.22
CA LEU A 268 7.59 7.92 20.84
C LEU A 268 8.93 7.18 20.72
N SER A 269 9.96 7.62 21.42
CA SER A 269 11.23 6.89 21.50
C SER A 269 11.08 5.48 22.08
N LYS A 270 10.19 5.30 23.05
CA LYS A 270 9.87 3.96 23.61
C LYS A 270 9.08 3.13 22.60
N VAL A 271 8.06 3.71 21.97
CA VAL A 271 7.30 3.05 20.91
C VAL A 271 8.20 2.58 19.77
N GLY A 272 9.13 3.44 19.30
CA GLY A 272 10.05 3.10 18.22
C GLY A 272 11.03 1.96 18.54
N ARG A 273 11.26 1.69 19.84
CA ARG A 273 12.10 0.56 20.31
C ARG A 273 11.29 -0.65 20.74
N LEU A 274 9.96 -0.53 20.81
CA LEU A 274 9.07 -1.62 21.21
C LEU A 274 9.10 -2.74 20.17
N GLN A 275 9.40 -3.95 20.61
CA GLN A 275 9.31 -5.14 19.79
C GLN A 275 8.32 -6.12 20.41
N PHE A 276 7.23 -6.37 19.70
CA PHE A 276 6.28 -7.41 20.08
C PHE A 276 6.90 -8.80 19.94
N PRO A 277 6.45 -9.78 20.74
CA PRO A 277 6.89 -11.16 20.63
C PRO A 277 6.69 -11.74 19.22
N VAL A 278 7.57 -12.64 18.82
CA VAL A 278 7.37 -13.40 17.58
C VAL A 278 6.17 -14.33 17.75
N LYS A 279 5.27 -14.28 16.78
CA LYS A 279 4.11 -15.18 16.65
C LYS A 279 4.07 -15.74 15.25
N LEU A 280 3.94 -17.04 15.09
CA LEU A 280 3.81 -17.68 13.81
C LEU A 280 2.48 -18.45 13.76
N SER A 281 1.58 -17.98 12.88
CA SER A 281 0.39 -18.74 12.51
C SER A 281 0.78 -19.94 11.63
N GLU A 282 -0.12 -20.86 11.44
CA GLU A 282 0.09 -21.99 10.51
C GLU A 282 0.32 -21.48 9.06
N VAL A 283 -0.31 -20.38 8.68
CA VAL A 283 -0.08 -19.72 7.38
C VAL A 283 1.36 -19.21 7.27
N THR A 284 1.85 -18.49 8.29
CA THR A 284 3.22 -17.96 8.32
C THR A 284 4.27 -19.08 8.35
N LYS A 285 4.03 -20.13 9.13
CA LYS A 285 4.89 -21.33 9.16
C LYS A 285 4.96 -22.00 7.79
N SER A 286 3.81 -22.21 7.15
CA SER A 286 3.72 -22.81 5.82
C SER A 286 4.46 -21.94 4.78
N PHE A 287 4.28 -20.63 4.82
CA PHE A 287 4.99 -19.70 3.96
C PHE A 287 6.52 -19.81 4.12
N PHE A 288 7.03 -19.75 5.37
CA PHE A 288 8.46 -19.87 5.62
C PHE A 288 9.01 -21.24 5.24
N ALA A 289 8.29 -22.32 5.50
CA ALA A 289 8.71 -23.67 5.12
C ALA A 289 8.88 -23.80 3.59
N GLN A 290 7.94 -23.22 2.83
CA GLN A 290 7.97 -23.27 1.35
C GLN A 290 8.99 -22.27 0.74
N THR A 291 9.20 -21.12 1.39
CA THR A 291 10.12 -20.08 0.90
C THR A 291 11.57 -20.40 1.25
N ALA A 292 11.83 -21.05 2.37
CA ALA A 292 13.18 -21.34 2.84
C ALA A 292 14.14 -21.99 1.80
N PRO A 293 13.71 -22.94 0.94
CA PRO A 293 14.57 -23.51 -0.10
C PRO A 293 14.96 -22.53 -1.21
N LEU A 294 14.20 -21.42 -1.35
CA LEU A 294 14.35 -20.42 -2.41
C LEU A 294 15.23 -19.26 -1.98
N GLU A 295 15.53 -19.18 -0.69
CA GLU A 295 16.31 -18.12 -0.07
C GLU A 295 17.80 -18.45 0.02
N THR A 296 18.59 -17.45 0.43
CA THR A 296 20.01 -17.68 0.74
C THR A 296 20.16 -18.76 1.81
N PRO A 297 21.26 -19.52 1.83
CA PRO A 297 21.44 -20.60 2.82
C PRO A 297 21.26 -20.16 4.26
N LYS A 298 21.71 -18.93 4.61
CA LYS A 298 21.56 -18.36 5.96
C LYS A 298 20.10 -18.04 6.28
N MET A 299 19.39 -17.39 5.36
CA MET A 299 17.98 -17.02 5.53
C MET A 299 17.10 -18.28 5.58
N GLY A 300 17.29 -19.19 4.64
CA GLY A 300 16.54 -20.44 4.59
C GLY A 300 16.73 -21.32 5.84
N ALA A 301 17.93 -21.39 6.37
CA ALA A 301 18.21 -22.09 7.64
C ALA A 301 17.47 -21.44 8.83
N ALA A 302 17.48 -20.09 8.89
CA ALA A 302 16.77 -19.35 9.94
C ALA A 302 15.24 -19.51 9.84
N MET A 303 14.69 -19.49 8.62
CA MET A 303 13.24 -19.75 8.43
C MET A 303 12.86 -21.14 8.91
N LYS A 304 13.63 -22.18 8.58
CA LYS A 304 13.39 -23.56 9.07
C LYS A 304 13.48 -23.65 10.59
N ALA A 305 14.47 -22.98 11.19
CA ALA A 305 14.63 -22.94 12.63
C ALA A 305 13.43 -22.29 13.32
N LEU A 306 12.91 -21.17 12.80
CA LEU A 306 11.71 -20.52 13.32
C LEU A 306 10.45 -21.37 13.18
N VAL A 307 10.30 -22.09 12.06
CA VAL A 307 9.16 -23.01 11.86
C VAL A 307 9.20 -24.11 12.92
N ALA A 308 10.37 -24.65 13.23
CA ALA A 308 10.55 -25.69 14.24
C ALA A 308 10.42 -25.12 15.67
N ASN A 309 10.93 -23.93 15.93
CA ASN A 309 10.89 -23.28 17.25
C ASN A 309 10.70 -21.76 17.08
N PRO A 310 9.45 -21.26 17.19
CA PRO A 310 9.15 -19.82 17.11
C PRO A 310 9.85 -18.96 18.18
N ALA A 311 10.37 -19.57 19.26
CA ALA A 311 11.09 -18.88 20.32
C ALA A 311 12.59 -18.70 20.03
N ASP A 312 13.10 -19.19 18.90
CA ASP A 312 14.51 -19.04 18.51
C ASP A 312 14.81 -17.57 18.16
N LYS A 313 15.41 -16.86 19.12
CA LYS A 313 15.73 -15.42 18.99
C LYS A 313 16.79 -15.17 17.92
N ALA A 314 17.75 -16.07 17.75
CA ALA A 314 18.83 -15.91 16.76
C ALA A 314 18.26 -16.04 15.32
N ALA A 315 17.43 -17.04 15.09
CA ALA A 315 16.72 -17.22 13.85
C ALA A 315 15.78 -16.04 13.57
N ALA A 316 15.04 -15.57 14.59
CA ALA A 316 14.17 -14.41 14.46
C ALA A 316 14.91 -13.13 14.05
N GLN A 317 16.11 -12.89 14.58
CA GLN A 317 16.92 -11.73 14.19
C GLN A 317 17.40 -11.81 12.73
N ILE A 318 17.76 -13.01 12.25
CA ILE A 318 18.15 -13.19 10.86
C ILE A 318 16.98 -12.95 9.92
N VAL A 319 15.81 -13.52 10.22
CA VAL A 319 14.60 -13.33 9.39
C VAL A 319 14.12 -11.88 9.43
N ALA A 320 14.19 -11.22 10.60
CA ALA A 320 13.80 -9.83 10.77
C ALA A 320 14.76 -8.81 10.11
N ALA A 321 15.92 -9.23 9.62
CA ALA A 321 16.81 -8.37 8.84
C ALA A 321 16.23 -8.02 7.45
N ASP A 322 15.30 -8.80 6.94
CA ASP A 322 14.49 -8.47 5.78
C ASP A 322 13.18 -7.81 6.25
N GLU A 323 12.89 -6.61 5.73
CA GLU A 323 11.73 -5.80 6.16
C GLU A 323 10.39 -6.52 5.91
N LYS A 324 10.27 -7.20 4.77
CA LYS A 324 9.06 -7.94 4.40
C LYS A 324 8.83 -9.11 5.35
N TYR A 325 9.87 -9.91 5.62
CA TYR A 325 9.76 -11.04 6.53
C TYR A 325 9.61 -10.58 7.98
N SER A 326 10.28 -9.47 8.37
CA SER A 326 10.12 -8.85 9.68
C SER A 326 8.65 -8.53 9.99
N SER A 327 7.95 -7.95 9.00
CA SER A 327 6.54 -7.60 9.14
C SER A 327 5.62 -8.82 9.38
N MET A 328 6.01 -10.00 8.94
CA MET A 328 5.24 -11.23 9.08
C MET A 328 5.41 -11.92 10.43
N LEU A 329 6.41 -11.52 11.19
CA LEU A 329 6.78 -12.22 12.46
C LEU A 329 5.94 -11.78 13.65
N ARG A 330 5.37 -10.58 13.66
CA ARG A 330 4.77 -9.98 14.87
C ARG A 330 3.88 -8.79 14.55
N THR A 331 3.13 -8.32 15.54
CA THR A 331 2.54 -6.97 15.51
C THR A 331 3.64 -5.92 15.40
N THR A 332 3.38 -4.90 14.59
CA THR A 332 4.30 -3.78 14.37
C THR A 332 3.57 -2.47 14.56
N CYS A 333 4.20 -1.50 15.22
CA CYS A 333 3.65 -0.16 15.46
C CYS A 333 4.68 0.89 15.04
N VAL A 334 4.22 1.90 14.29
CA VAL A 334 5.06 3.01 13.84
C VAL A 334 4.34 4.34 14.03
N ALA A 335 5.06 5.36 14.48
CA ALA A 335 4.52 6.72 14.52
C ALA A 335 4.43 7.27 13.10
N THR A 336 3.26 7.80 12.73
CA THR A 336 2.98 8.28 11.38
C THR A 336 2.62 9.76 11.32
N MET A 337 2.16 10.35 12.44
CA MET A 337 1.84 11.76 12.53
C MET A 337 2.29 12.33 13.88
N LEU A 338 2.65 13.61 13.92
CA LEU A 338 3.08 14.33 15.11
C LEU A 338 2.60 15.77 15.03
N SER A 339 2.06 16.29 16.12
CA SER A 339 1.71 17.71 16.26
C SER A 339 1.99 18.21 17.69
N GLY A 340 2.27 19.50 17.85
CA GLY A 340 2.46 20.10 19.18
C GLY A 340 2.94 21.54 19.11
N GLY A 341 2.46 22.34 20.06
CA GLY A 341 2.75 23.77 20.14
C GLY A 341 1.98 24.62 19.13
N HIS A 342 1.88 25.94 19.46
CA HIS A 342 1.17 26.91 18.61
C HIS A 342 1.91 28.25 18.52
N ALA A 343 2.93 28.47 19.35
CA ALA A 343 3.71 29.70 19.36
C ALA A 343 5.14 29.42 19.80
N THR A 344 6.11 30.19 19.24
CA THR A 344 7.53 30.01 19.48
C THR A 344 7.98 30.33 20.90
N ASN A 345 7.21 31.15 21.62
CA ASN A 345 7.49 31.59 22.98
C ASN A 345 6.54 31.02 24.03
N ALA A 346 5.75 30.02 23.71
CA ALA A 346 4.83 29.37 24.64
C ALA A 346 5.22 27.92 24.90
N LEU A 347 5.10 27.47 26.15
CA LEU A 347 5.16 26.05 26.48
C LEU A 347 3.85 25.37 25.94
N PRO A 348 3.96 24.26 25.20
CA PRO A 348 2.80 23.61 24.57
C PRO A 348 1.86 23.02 25.62
N GLN A 349 0.55 23.29 25.46
CA GLN A 349 -0.48 22.69 26.32
C GLN A 349 -0.89 21.31 25.86
N LEU A 350 -0.64 20.99 24.60
CA LEU A 350 -0.95 19.70 23.97
C LEU A 350 0.16 19.31 23.00
N ALA A 351 0.53 18.05 23.03
CA ALA A 351 1.27 17.38 21.96
C ALA A 351 0.63 16.03 21.69
N GLU A 352 0.51 15.67 20.42
CA GLU A 352 -0.17 14.46 19.96
C GLU A 352 0.65 13.72 18.92
N ALA A 353 0.50 12.42 18.89
CA ALA A 353 1.04 11.60 17.82
C ALA A 353 0.06 10.47 17.45
N ASN A 354 -0.02 10.17 16.16
CA ASN A 354 -0.65 8.95 15.69
C ASN A 354 0.39 7.82 15.63
N VAL A 355 0.05 6.68 16.21
CA VAL A 355 0.81 5.43 16.11
C VAL A 355 -0.05 4.43 15.35
N ASN A 356 0.33 4.14 14.10
CA ASN A 356 -0.33 3.13 13.28
C ASN A 356 0.25 1.76 13.62
N CYS A 357 -0.60 0.84 14.03
CA CYS A 357 -0.24 -0.54 14.34
C CYS A 357 -0.85 -1.49 13.31
N ARG A 358 -0.06 -2.46 12.88
CA ARG A 358 -0.48 -3.62 12.11
C ARG A 358 -0.50 -4.81 13.06
N ILE A 359 -1.69 -5.10 13.56
CA ILE A 359 -1.91 -6.07 14.62
C ILE A 359 -1.96 -7.48 14.05
N TYR A 360 -1.26 -8.41 14.69
CA TYR A 360 -1.24 -9.81 14.26
C TYR A 360 -2.64 -10.43 14.35
N PRO A 361 -3.07 -11.29 13.41
CA PRO A 361 -4.48 -11.75 13.32
C PRO A 361 -5.04 -12.46 14.57
N THR A 362 -4.17 -12.92 15.46
CA THR A 362 -4.56 -13.57 16.72
C THR A 362 -4.48 -12.65 17.94
N GLU A 363 -4.28 -11.36 17.74
CA GLU A 363 -4.22 -10.34 18.80
C GLU A 363 -5.36 -9.32 18.63
N THR A 364 -5.79 -8.74 19.71
CA THR A 364 -6.77 -7.65 19.72
C THR A 364 -6.09 -6.30 19.85
N ALA A 365 -6.78 -5.24 19.44
CA ALA A 365 -6.31 -3.88 19.63
C ALA A 365 -6.08 -3.54 21.12
N GLU A 366 -6.91 -4.10 21.99
CA GLU A 366 -6.82 -3.89 23.44
C GLU A 366 -5.56 -4.53 24.04
N GLU A 367 -5.21 -5.75 23.62
CA GLU A 367 -3.98 -6.41 24.07
C GLU A 367 -2.73 -5.63 23.61
N VAL A 368 -2.78 -5.05 22.43
CA VAL A 368 -1.68 -4.22 21.89
C VAL A 368 -1.57 -2.91 22.64
N ARG A 369 -2.70 -2.28 22.98
CA ARG A 369 -2.76 -1.06 23.80
C ARG A 369 -2.20 -1.29 25.21
#